data_1e4dbda03b4ec2ebedc4cdcf4c6819ba
#
_entry.id   1e4dbda03b4ec2ebedc4cdcf4c6819ba
#
_cell.length_a   1.000
_cell.length_b   1.000
_cell.length_c   1.000
_cell.angle_alpha   90.00
_cell.angle_beta   90.00
_cell.angle_gamma   90.00
#
_symmetry.space_group_name_H-M   'P 1'
#
loop_
_entity.id
_entity.type
_entity.pdbx_description
1 polymer ?
#
loop_
_entity_poly.entity_id
_entity_poly.type
_entity_poly.pdbx_seq_one_letter_code
_entity_poly.pdbx_strand_id
1 'polypeptide(L)'
;TGVGHVFWYTLDTKNLDLGEQRALQDWYVKLALQTVPGVAEVASFGGFEKQYQLVVDPVKLQFYNISLMDVMNKVKASNNDVGGRKFEMSDMAYIIRGLGYIKNKDDIEAIAVGNYDGIPVRVKDIGTVQMGGDLRLGIFDENGEGEVVGGIVVMRYGENADKVINAVKEKMKDVQKGLPEGVTFKTAYDRSEL
;
A
#
# COMPACT_ATOMS: atom_id res chain seq x y z
N THR A 1 20.71 -12.65 -8.99
CA THR A 1 21.97 -12.23 -9.61
C THR A 1 21.78 -10.87 -10.26
N GLY A 2 22.70 -9.91 -10.07
CA GLY A 2 22.63 -8.56 -10.64
C GLY A 2 22.53 -8.49 -12.18
N VAL A 3 22.67 -9.61 -12.85
CA VAL A 3 22.56 -9.72 -14.34
C VAL A 3 21.15 -9.41 -14.85
N GLY A 4 20.11 -9.64 -14.06
CA GLY A 4 18.72 -9.32 -14.42
C GLY A 4 18.33 -7.87 -14.14
N HIS A 5 19.08 -7.13 -13.34
CA HIS A 5 18.80 -5.73 -13.03
C HIS A 5 19.32 -4.87 -14.18
N VAL A 6 18.40 -4.29 -14.94
CA VAL A 6 18.76 -3.58 -16.17
C VAL A 6 18.57 -2.07 -16.10
N PHE A 7 17.65 -1.61 -15.22
CA PHE A 7 17.34 -0.20 -15.09
C PHE A 7 16.89 0.14 -13.66
N TRP A 8 17.44 1.20 -13.06
CA TRP A 8 17.08 1.70 -11.75
C TRP A 8 16.64 3.15 -11.85
N TYR A 9 15.62 3.50 -11.11
CA TYR A 9 15.08 4.85 -11.07
C TYR A 9 14.63 5.22 -9.66
N THR A 10 14.61 6.51 -9.40
CA THR A 10 14.04 7.10 -8.18
C THR A 10 12.88 8.02 -8.53
N LEU A 11 11.99 8.25 -7.58
CA LEU A 11 10.95 9.26 -7.64
C LEU A 11 11.47 10.53 -6.96
N ASP A 12 11.72 11.57 -7.75
CA ASP A 12 12.09 12.88 -7.24
C ASP A 12 10.83 13.71 -7.00
N THR A 13 10.66 14.15 -5.75
CA THR A 13 9.53 15.00 -5.35
C THR A 13 9.85 15.75 -4.05
N LYS A 14 9.33 16.98 -3.95
CA LYS A 14 9.43 17.80 -2.73
C LYS A 14 8.12 17.82 -1.92
N ASN A 15 7.05 17.30 -2.48
CA ASN A 15 5.69 17.50 -1.97
C ASN A 15 5.10 16.25 -1.29
N LEU A 16 5.72 15.08 -1.45
CA LEU A 16 5.22 13.82 -0.91
C LEU A 16 6.16 13.29 0.17
N ASP A 17 5.59 12.79 1.26
CA ASP A 17 6.37 12.04 2.24
C ASP A 17 6.79 10.65 1.69
N LEU A 18 7.74 9.99 2.36
CA LEU A 18 8.29 8.71 1.92
C LEU A 18 7.23 7.59 1.83
N GLY A 19 6.20 7.64 2.64
CA GLY A 19 5.09 6.67 2.58
C GLY A 19 4.17 6.94 1.39
N GLU A 20 3.94 8.20 1.04
CA GLU A 20 3.18 8.58 -0.17
C GLU A 20 3.93 8.23 -1.44
N GLN A 21 5.23 8.51 -1.47
CA GLN A 21 6.10 8.09 -2.56
C GLN A 21 6.08 6.57 -2.72
N ARG A 22 6.16 5.82 -1.62
CA ARG A 22 6.11 4.36 -1.63
C ARG A 22 4.76 3.85 -2.12
N ALA A 23 3.66 4.42 -1.70
CA ALA A 23 2.33 4.06 -2.19
C ALA A 23 2.19 4.33 -3.70
N LEU A 24 2.68 5.47 -4.18
CA LEU A 24 2.69 5.83 -5.60
C LEU A 24 3.54 4.84 -6.41
N GLN A 25 4.72 4.48 -5.89
CA GLN A 25 5.60 3.48 -6.50
C GLN A 25 4.92 2.11 -6.60
N ASP A 26 4.35 1.60 -5.51
CA ASP A 26 3.83 0.24 -5.45
C ASP A 26 2.52 0.06 -6.22
N TRP A 27 1.62 1.05 -6.14
CA TRP A 27 0.26 0.92 -6.69
C TRP A 27 0.07 1.53 -8.08
N TYR A 28 0.97 2.40 -8.51
CA TYR A 28 0.85 3.03 -9.83
C TYR A 28 2.04 2.73 -10.73
N VAL A 29 3.25 3.14 -10.33
CA VAL A 29 4.43 3.04 -11.17
C VAL A 29 4.83 1.58 -11.43
N LYS A 30 5.00 0.80 -10.36
CA LYS A 30 5.37 -0.62 -10.42
C LYS A 30 4.40 -1.41 -11.31
N LEU A 31 3.10 -1.27 -11.08
CA LEU A 31 2.08 -1.99 -11.84
C LEU A 31 2.12 -1.62 -13.33
N ALA A 32 2.30 -0.33 -13.64
CA ALA A 32 2.41 0.12 -15.02
C ALA A 32 3.67 -0.40 -15.73
N LEU A 33 4.82 -0.39 -15.06
CA LEU A 33 6.07 -0.87 -15.64
C LEU A 33 6.14 -2.39 -15.76
N GLN A 34 5.46 -3.13 -14.90
CA GLN A 34 5.34 -4.59 -15.00
C GLN A 34 4.59 -5.06 -16.26
N THR A 35 3.79 -4.18 -16.88
CA THR A 35 3.12 -4.52 -18.16
C THR A 35 4.05 -4.50 -19.37
N VAL A 36 5.27 -3.99 -19.23
CA VAL A 36 6.23 -3.89 -20.34
C VAL A 36 6.72 -5.29 -20.72
N PRO A 37 6.65 -5.68 -21.99
CA PRO A 37 7.18 -6.96 -22.45
C PRO A 37 8.66 -7.11 -22.12
N GLY A 38 9.05 -8.28 -21.61
CA GLY A 38 10.42 -8.58 -21.21
C GLY A 38 10.77 -8.19 -19.77
N VAL A 39 9.92 -7.45 -19.07
CA VAL A 39 10.06 -7.20 -17.62
C VAL A 39 9.57 -8.42 -16.85
N ALA A 40 10.42 -8.95 -15.97
CA ALA A 40 10.07 -10.04 -15.05
C ALA A 40 9.42 -9.49 -13.79
N GLU A 41 10.01 -8.43 -13.24
CA GLU A 41 9.59 -7.82 -11.98
C GLU A 41 10.05 -6.35 -11.95
N VAL A 42 9.32 -5.55 -11.17
CA VAL A 42 9.79 -4.24 -10.72
C VAL A 42 9.82 -4.28 -9.19
N ALA A 43 11.01 -4.30 -8.62
CA ALA A 43 11.21 -4.32 -7.19
C ALA A 43 11.23 -2.89 -6.65
N SER A 44 10.40 -2.60 -5.66
CA SER A 44 10.34 -1.28 -5.01
C SER A 44 11.33 -1.19 -3.86
N PHE A 45 12.01 -0.06 -3.72
CA PHE A 45 12.98 0.21 -2.67
C PHE A 45 12.73 1.58 -2.03
N GLY A 46 13.15 1.70 -0.77
CA GLY A 46 13.00 2.92 0.01
C GLY A 46 11.56 3.17 0.51
N GLY A 47 11.42 4.19 1.33
CA GLY A 47 10.16 4.55 1.95
C GLY A 47 9.61 3.48 2.89
N PHE A 48 8.34 3.60 3.21
CA PHE A 48 7.61 2.65 4.06
C PHE A 48 6.16 2.50 3.58
N GLU A 49 5.59 1.34 3.82
CA GLU A 49 4.16 1.11 3.57
C GLU A 49 3.34 1.80 4.67
N LYS A 50 2.39 2.65 4.26
CA LYS A 50 1.44 3.27 5.19
C LYS A 50 0.42 2.25 5.67
N GLN A 51 0.21 2.19 6.98
CA GLN A 51 -0.76 1.30 7.60
C GLN A 51 -1.54 2.00 8.71
N TYR A 52 -2.77 1.56 8.94
CA TYR A 52 -3.49 1.91 10.16
C TYR A 52 -2.94 1.10 11.33
N GLN A 53 -2.55 1.81 12.38
CA GLN A 53 -2.05 1.24 13.62
C GLN A 53 -3.04 1.51 14.72
N LEU A 54 -3.51 0.44 15.36
CA LEU A 54 -4.30 0.52 16.58
C LEU A 54 -3.38 0.41 17.79
N VAL A 55 -3.16 1.53 18.46
CA VAL A 55 -2.41 1.59 19.72
C VAL A 55 -3.39 1.41 20.88
N VAL A 56 -3.36 0.23 21.49
CA VAL A 56 -4.30 -0.18 22.54
C VAL A 56 -3.78 0.23 23.91
N ASP A 57 -4.66 0.72 24.77
CA ASP A 57 -4.35 1.04 26.17
C ASP A 57 -4.60 -0.21 27.05
N PRO A 58 -3.56 -0.80 27.67
CA PRO A 58 -3.71 -1.99 28.50
C PRO A 58 -4.60 -1.79 29.73
N VAL A 59 -4.62 -0.58 30.30
CA VAL A 59 -5.45 -0.26 31.47
C VAL A 59 -6.92 -0.28 31.09
N LYS A 60 -7.25 0.28 29.93
CA LYS A 60 -8.62 0.25 29.40
C LYS A 60 -9.08 -1.15 29.04
N LEU A 61 -8.19 -1.97 28.43
CA LEU A 61 -8.50 -3.38 28.18
C LEU A 61 -8.86 -4.12 29.46
N GLN A 62 -8.06 -3.92 30.50
CA GLN A 62 -8.31 -4.53 31.80
C GLN A 62 -9.63 -4.02 32.43
N PHE A 63 -9.89 -2.73 32.34
CA PHE A 63 -11.12 -2.11 32.89
C PHE A 63 -12.38 -2.69 32.24
N TYR A 64 -12.37 -2.84 30.90
CA TYR A 64 -13.49 -3.41 30.16
C TYR A 64 -13.48 -4.95 30.10
N ASN A 65 -12.50 -5.62 30.71
CA ASN A 65 -12.30 -7.06 30.69
C ASN A 65 -12.29 -7.63 29.26
N ILE A 66 -11.57 -6.95 28.33
CA ILE A 66 -11.44 -7.34 26.92
C ILE A 66 -10.00 -7.81 26.69
N SER A 67 -9.82 -8.99 26.10
CA SER A 67 -8.49 -9.47 25.74
C SER A 67 -7.98 -8.82 24.43
N LEU A 68 -6.67 -8.67 24.31
CA LEU A 68 -6.05 -8.18 23.06
C LEU A 68 -6.41 -9.09 21.87
N MET A 69 -6.51 -10.39 22.12
CA MET A 69 -6.87 -11.36 21.07
C MET A 69 -8.30 -11.14 20.57
N ASP A 70 -9.23 -10.81 21.47
CA ASP A 70 -10.61 -10.49 21.07
C ASP A 70 -10.67 -9.23 20.22
N VAL A 71 -9.89 -8.19 20.58
CA VAL A 71 -9.76 -6.97 19.77
C VAL A 71 -9.25 -7.31 18.38
N MET A 72 -8.16 -8.07 18.27
CA MET A 72 -7.59 -8.49 16.97
C MET A 72 -8.59 -9.27 16.12
N ASN A 73 -9.30 -10.23 16.73
CA ASN A 73 -10.29 -11.05 16.02
C ASN A 73 -11.48 -10.20 15.55
N LYS A 74 -11.97 -9.28 16.36
CA LYS A 74 -13.09 -8.40 16.02
C LYS A 74 -12.72 -7.42 14.91
N VAL A 75 -11.55 -6.78 14.99
CA VAL A 75 -11.06 -5.89 13.94
C VAL A 75 -10.89 -6.64 12.61
N LYS A 76 -10.27 -7.84 12.64
CA LYS A 76 -10.12 -8.68 11.46
C LYS A 76 -11.46 -9.10 10.84
N ALA A 77 -12.44 -9.47 11.67
CA ALA A 77 -13.77 -9.86 11.20
C ALA A 77 -14.59 -8.69 10.65
N SER A 78 -14.30 -7.47 11.09
CA SER A 78 -15.04 -6.26 10.68
C SER A 78 -14.61 -5.73 9.30
N ASN A 79 -13.50 -6.20 8.74
CA ASN A 79 -13.05 -5.81 7.41
C ASN A 79 -13.46 -6.86 6.37
N ASN A 80 -14.78 -7.02 6.17
CA ASN A 80 -15.31 -8.04 5.28
C ASN A 80 -16.61 -7.59 4.62
N ASP A 81 -16.73 -7.80 3.31
CA ASP A 81 -17.98 -7.66 2.58
C ASP A 81 -18.79 -8.95 2.70
N VAL A 82 -20.03 -8.82 3.08
CA VAL A 82 -20.96 -9.96 3.12
C VAL A 82 -21.84 -9.89 1.89
N GLY A 83 -21.74 -10.91 1.03
CA GLY A 83 -22.64 -11.12 -0.09
C GLY A 83 -24.07 -11.33 0.42
N GLY A 84 -24.99 -10.47 -0.04
CA GLY A 84 -26.35 -10.45 0.44
C GLY A 84 -27.24 -11.48 -0.20
N ARG A 85 -28.37 -11.73 0.46
CA ARG A 85 -29.47 -12.52 -0.11
C ARG A 85 -30.22 -11.68 -1.15
N LYS A 86 -30.73 -12.38 -2.16
CA LYS A 86 -31.71 -11.82 -3.08
C LYS A 86 -33.04 -11.69 -2.34
N PHE A 87 -33.62 -10.51 -2.33
CA PHE A 87 -34.96 -10.24 -1.80
C PHE A 87 -35.88 -9.90 -2.97
N GLU A 88 -36.96 -10.64 -3.11
CA GLU A 88 -37.94 -10.42 -4.16
C GLU A 88 -39.17 -9.76 -3.58
N MET A 89 -39.54 -8.60 -4.13
CA MET A 89 -40.75 -7.86 -3.76
C MET A 89 -41.35 -7.22 -5.01
N SER A 90 -42.62 -7.52 -5.28
CA SER A 90 -43.40 -6.92 -6.38
C SER A 90 -42.72 -6.99 -7.76
N ASP A 91 -42.35 -8.21 -8.19
CA ASP A 91 -41.71 -8.50 -9.49
C ASP A 91 -40.29 -7.87 -9.67
N MET A 92 -39.73 -7.29 -8.63
CA MET A 92 -38.34 -6.79 -8.62
C MET A 92 -37.47 -7.56 -7.65
N ALA A 93 -36.25 -7.88 -8.10
CA ALA A 93 -35.24 -8.54 -7.29
C ALA A 93 -34.22 -7.53 -6.77
N TYR A 94 -34.14 -7.40 -5.47
CA TYR A 94 -33.15 -6.56 -4.78
C TYR A 94 -32.02 -7.43 -4.25
N ILE A 95 -30.78 -7.02 -4.50
CA ILE A 95 -29.60 -7.64 -3.92
C ILE A 95 -29.19 -6.81 -2.72
N ILE A 96 -29.27 -7.39 -1.53
CA ILE A 96 -28.74 -6.78 -0.32
C ILE A 96 -27.25 -7.07 -0.24
N ARG A 97 -26.42 -6.04 -0.22
CA ARG A 97 -24.97 -6.14 -0.06
C ARG A 97 -24.57 -5.44 1.23
N GLY A 98 -23.95 -6.18 2.16
CA GLY A 98 -23.30 -5.61 3.34
C GLY A 98 -21.91 -5.07 2.95
N LEU A 99 -21.77 -3.75 2.84
CA LEU A 99 -20.49 -3.10 2.60
C LEU A 99 -19.76 -2.95 3.94
N GLY A 100 -18.77 -3.80 4.20
CA GLY A 100 -18.05 -3.83 5.48
C GLY A 100 -16.57 -3.53 5.38
N TYR A 101 -16.05 -3.15 4.20
CA TYR A 101 -14.65 -2.78 4.07
C TYR A 101 -14.33 -1.46 4.76
N ILE A 102 -13.26 -1.47 5.54
CA ILE A 102 -12.69 -0.29 6.18
C ILE A 102 -12.15 0.65 5.11
N LYS A 103 -12.59 1.92 5.15
CA LYS A 103 -12.18 2.96 4.19
C LYS A 103 -11.31 4.03 4.83
N ASN A 104 -11.51 4.28 6.10
CA ASN A 104 -10.86 5.36 6.83
C ASN A 104 -10.66 5.00 8.30
N LYS A 105 -10.01 5.90 9.02
CA LYS A 105 -9.74 5.79 10.45
C LYS A 105 -11.03 5.66 11.29
N ASP A 106 -12.06 6.43 10.96
CA ASP A 106 -13.30 6.49 11.72
C ASP A 106 -14.05 5.15 11.68
N ASP A 107 -13.97 4.43 10.54
CA ASP A 107 -14.53 3.09 10.41
C ASP A 107 -13.87 2.11 11.39
N ILE A 108 -12.54 2.20 11.57
CA ILE A 108 -11.81 1.36 12.54
C ILE A 108 -12.20 1.75 13.97
N GLU A 109 -12.26 3.04 14.26
CA GLU A 109 -12.62 3.55 15.59
C GLU A 109 -14.05 3.17 16.02
N ALA A 110 -14.95 3.00 15.05
CA ALA A 110 -16.33 2.63 15.27
C ALA A 110 -16.56 1.13 15.54
N ILE A 111 -15.56 0.26 15.25
CA ILE A 111 -15.69 -1.20 15.43
C ILE A 111 -15.97 -1.54 16.89
N ALA A 112 -17.05 -2.31 17.14
CA ALA A 112 -17.36 -2.83 18.46
C ALA A 112 -16.49 -4.04 18.80
N VAL A 113 -15.69 -3.93 19.85
CA VAL A 113 -14.74 -4.96 20.30
C VAL A 113 -15.21 -5.73 21.52
N GLY A 114 -16.19 -5.21 22.23
CA GLY A 114 -16.76 -5.85 23.41
C GLY A 114 -18.10 -5.23 23.84
N ASN A 115 -18.51 -5.60 25.03
CA ASN A 115 -19.71 -5.05 25.69
C ASN A 115 -19.41 -4.87 27.17
N TYR A 116 -19.79 -3.73 27.73
CA TYR A 116 -19.70 -3.43 29.16
C TYR A 116 -21.06 -2.91 29.65
N ASP A 117 -21.67 -3.62 30.56
CA ASP A 117 -23.02 -3.33 31.11
C ASP A 117 -24.09 -3.08 30.04
N GLY A 118 -24.09 -3.86 28.96
CA GLY A 118 -25.04 -3.71 27.88
C GLY A 118 -24.68 -2.64 26.84
N ILE A 119 -23.59 -1.88 27.05
CA ILE A 119 -23.09 -0.84 26.15
C ILE A 119 -21.96 -1.37 25.31
N PRO A 120 -22.02 -1.26 23.95
CA PRO A 120 -20.92 -1.66 23.10
C PRO A 120 -19.65 -0.85 23.36
N VAL A 121 -18.54 -1.52 23.66
CA VAL A 121 -17.21 -0.93 23.75
C VAL A 121 -16.58 -0.93 22.37
N ARG A 122 -16.15 0.22 21.90
CA ARG A 122 -15.57 0.41 20.57
C ARG A 122 -14.05 0.54 20.64
N VAL A 123 -13.39 0.42 19.48
CA VAL A 123 -11.94 0.62 19.35
C VAL A 123 -11.48 1.96 19.93
N LYS A 124 -12.19 3.05 19.66
CA LYS A 124 -11.89 4.39 20.22
C LYS A 124 -11.93 4.46 21.76
N ASP A 125 -12.68 3.56 22.40
CA ASP A 125 -12.81 3.54 23.87
C ASP A 125 -11.61 2.87 24.53
N ILE A 126 -10.93 1.96 23.81
CA ILE A 126 -9.80 1.15 24.32
C ILE A 126 -8.44 1.57 23.78
N GLY A 127 -8.37 2.47 22.79
CA GLY A 127 -7.11 2.86 22.16
C GLY A 127 -7.26 4.01 21.20
N THR A 128 -6.20 4.25 20.44
CA THR A 128 -6.12 5.29 19.42
C THR A 128 -5.74 4.67 18.10
N VAL A 129 -6.45 5.06 17.04
CA VAL A 129 -6.08 4.69 15.67
C VAL A 129 -5.24 5.82 15.07
N GLN A 130 -4.09 5.47 14.53
CA GLN A 130 -3.20 6.42 13.87
C GLN A 130 -2.72 5.85 12.54
N MET A 131 -2.28 6.74 11.65
CA MET A 131 -1.53 6.35 10.46
C MET A 131 -0.06 6.23 10.84
N GLY A 132 0.56 5.11 10.49
CA GLY A 132 1.98 4.86 10.74
C GLY A 132 2.63 4.14 9.56
N GLY A 133 3.96 4.02 9.62
CA GLY A 133 4.71 3.19 8.70
C GLY A 133 4.82 1.76 9.20
N ASP A 134 4.87 0.82 8.29
CA ASP A 134 5.26 -0.55 8.61
C ASP A 134 6.74 -0.61 9.02
N LEU A 135 7.14 -1.75 9.59
CA LEU A 135 8.55 -1.97 9.98
C LEU A 135 9.45 -1.83 8.75
N ARG A 136 10.40 -0.92 8.84
CA ARG A 136 11.31 -0.64 7.73
C ARG A 136 12.38 -1.75 7.66
N LEU A 137 12.43 -2.42 6.53
CA LEU A 137 13.39 -3.50 6.26
C LEU A 137 14.66 -3.02 5.55
N GLY A 138 14.69 -1.77 5.07
CA GLY A 138 15.82 -1.19 4.37
C GLY A 138 15.66 0.29 4.09
N ILE A 139 16.77 0.89 3.68
CA ILE A 139 16.86 2.30 3.27
C ILE A 139 17.41 2.32 1.86
N PHE A 140 16.87 3.18 1.02
CA PHE A 140 17.38 3.47 -0.30
C PHE A 140 17.82 4.93 -0.32
N ASP A 141 19.12 5.15 -0.32
CA ASP A 141 19.74 6.47 -0.31
C ASP A 141 20.30 6.79 -1.69
N GLU A 142 20.19 8.03 -2.13
CA GLU A 142 20.75 8.51 -3.38
C GLU A 142 21.86 9.51 -3.10
N ASN A 143 23.09 9.16 -3.45
CA ASN A 143 24.29 10.00 -3.36
C ASN A 143 24.63 10.55 -1.96
N GLY A 144 24.06 10.01 -0.88
CA GLY A 144 24.23 10.56 0.45
C GLY A 144 23.39 11.83 0.72
N GLU A 145 22.46 12.16 -0.16
CA GLU A 145 21.59 13.33 -0.02
C GLU A 145 20.33 13.05 0.79
N GLY A 146 20.09 11.75 1.09
CA GLY A 146 18.97 11.31 1.89
C GLY A 146 18.19 10.16 1.28
N GLU A 147 17.15 9.77 1.99
CA GLU A 147 16.34 8.65 1.58
C GLU A 147 15.39 9.00 0.43
N VAL A 148 15.35 8.12 -0.54
CA VAL A 148 14.49 8.20 -1.71
C VAL A 148 13.67 6.94 -1.87
N VAL A 149 12.63 7.01 -2.69
CA VAL A 149 11.85 5.84 -3.13
C VAL A 149 12.09 5.62 -4.61
N GLY A 150 12.24 4.37 -5.00
CA GLY A 150 12.46 4.04 -6.39
C GLY A 150 12.18 2.58 -6.71
N GLY A 151 12.56 2.20 -7.91
CA GLY A 151 12.37 0.85 -8.40
C GLY A 151 13.54 0.32 -9.20
N ILE A 152 13.71 -0.98 -9.12
CA ILE A 152 14.67 -1.74 -9.93
C ILE A 152 13.87 -2.59 -10.90
N VAL A 153 14.11 -2.38 -12.19
CA VAL A 153 13.52 -3.19 -13.25
C VAL A 153 14.37 -4.43 -13.47
N VAL A 154 13.75 -5.58 -13.30
CA VAL A 154 14.37 -6.90 -13.53
C VAL A 154 13.88 -7.45 -14.85
N MET A 155 14.79 -7.75 -15.75
CA MET A 155 14.52 -8.32 -17.06
C MET A 155 14.32 -9.84 -16.97
N ARG A 156 13.46 -10.39 -17.82
CA ARG A 156 13.31 -11.84 -17.98
C ARG A 156 14.57 -12.43 -18.62
N TYR A 157 14.89 -13.67 -18.22
CA TYR A 157 16.00 -14.41 -18.80
C TYR A 157 15.79 -14.60 -20.32
N GLY A 158 16.86 -14.36 -21.09
CA GLY A 158 16.86 -14.51 -22.55
C GLY A 158 16.36 -13.31 -23.35
N GLU A 159 15.84 -12.27 -22.68
CA GLU A 159 15.43 -11.04 -23.35
C GLU A 159 16.64 -10.15 -23.72
N ASN A 160 16.43 -9.22 -24.63
CA ASN A 160 17.42 -8.22 -25.00
C ASN A 160 17.30 -6.99 -24.08
N ALA A 161 18.38 -6.68 -23.35
CA ALA A 161 18.39 -5.61 -22.36
C ALA A 161 18.05 -4.24 -22.96
N ASP A 162 18.64 -3.88 -24.13
CA ASP A 162 18.40 -2.58 -24.77
C ASP A 162 16.94 -2.42 -25.18
N LYS A 163 16.32 -3.47 -25.71
CA LYS A 163 14.90 -3.44 -26.08
C LYS A 163 14.01 -3.24 -24.86
N VAL A 164 14.28 -3.97 -23.77
CA VAL A 164 13.51 -3.85 -22.54
C VAL A 164 13.70 -2.48 -21.91
N ILE A 165 14.92 -1.97 -21.81
CA ILE A 165 15.22 -0.64 -21.24
C ILE A 165 14.51 0.45 -22.06
N ASN A 166 14.60 0.42 -23.38
CA ASN A 166 13.94 1.41 -24.23
C ASN A 166 12.42 1.37 -24.09
N ALA A 167 11.82 0.16 -24.03
CA ALA A 167 10.39 0.01 -23.80
C ALA A 167 9.97 0.53 -22.41
N VAL A 168 10.79 0.30 -21.38
CA VAL A 168 10.56 0.84 -20.02
C VAL A 168 10.63 2.37 -20.05
N LYS A 169 11.65 2.97 -20.68
CA LYS A 169 11.78 4.44 -20.80
C LYS A 169 10.58 5.07 -21.51
N GLU A 170 10.10 4.46 -22.60
CA GLU A 170 8.87 4.94 -23.27
C GLU A 170 7.64 4.81 -22.36
N LYS A 171 7.49 3.67 -21.68
CA LYS A 171 6.39 3.50 -20.73
C LYS A 171 6.45 4.52 -19.59
N MET A 172 7.64 4.84 -19.09
CA MET A 172 7.82 5.86 -18.04
C MET A 172 7.37 7.25 -18.50
N LYS A 173 7.55 7.62 -19.77
CA LYS A 173 7.03 8.89 -20.32
C LYS A 173 5.50 8.93 -20.25
N ASP A 174 4.84 7.82 -20.49
CA ASP A 174 3.37 7.74 -20.40
C ASP A 174 2.91 7.75 -18.93
N VAL A 175 3.58 7.02 -18.06
CA VAL A 175 3.32 7.00 -16.63
C VAL A 175 3.51 8.38 -16.02
N GLN A 176 4.53 9.12 -16.45
CA GLN A 176 4.81 10.50 -15.99
C GLN A 176 3.63 11.44 -16.17
N LYS A 177 2.84 11.27 -17.22
CA LYS A 177 1.64 12.11 -17.48
C LYS A 177 0.53 11.95 -16.43
N GLY A 178 0.51 10.81 -15.75
CA GLY A 178 -0.47 10.50 -14.70
C GLY A 178 0.06 10.65 -13.27
N LEU A 179 1.32 11.04 -13.10
CA LEU A 179 1.87 11.33 -11.78
C LEU A 179 1.35 12.66 -11.23
N PRO A 180 1.26 12.81 -9.90
CA PRO A 180 0.95 14.09 -9.28
C PRO A 180 1.94 15.18 -9.69
N GLU A 181 1.49 16.43 -9.67
CA GLU A 181 2.34 17.57 -10.00
C GLU A 181 3.57 17.63 -9.06
N GLY A 182 4.74 17.83 -9.63
CA GLY A 182 6.01 17.91 -8.91
C GLY A 182 6.65 16.55 -8.61
N VAL A 183 6.10 15.44 -9.13
CA VAL A 183 6.74 14.12 -9.07
C VAL A 183 7.36 13.80 -10.41
N THR A 184 8.65 13.50 -10.42
CA THR A 184 9.39 13.15 -11.64
C THR A 184 10.25 11.89 -11.46
N PHE A 185 10.58 11.24 -12.56
CA PHE A 185 11.54 10.14 -12.55
C PHE A 185 12.96 10.66 -12.70
N LYS A 186 13.88 10.09 -11.91
CA LYS A 186 15.31 10.27 -12.05
C LYS A 186 15.94 8.90 -12.30
N THR A 187 16.77 8.78 -13.36
CA THR A 187 17.50 7.55 -13.65
C THR A 187 18.69 7.44 -12.72
N ALA A 188 18.77 6.34 -11.97
CA ALA A 188 19.89 6.05 -11.08
C ALA A 188 20.91 5.10 -11.72
N TYR A 189 20.44 4.15 -12.54
CA TYR A 189 21.30 3.22 -13.28
C TYR A 189 20.63 2.80 -14.59
N ASP A 190 21.40 2.83 -15.66
CA ASP A 190 20.98 2.41 -17.00
C ASP A 190 22.04 1.50 -17.63
N ARG A 191 21.69 0.23 -17.79
CA ARG A 191 22.62 -0.74 -18.38
C ARG A 191 22.90 -0.52 -19.87
N SER A 192 22.06 0.23 -20.58
CA SER A 192 22.30 0.54 -22.00
C SER A 192 23.45 1.53 -22.22
N GLU A 193 23.93 2.17 -21.15
CA GLU A 193 25.06 3.11 -21.17
C GLU A 193 26.43 2.44 -20.93
N LEU A 194 26.44 1.11 -20.70
CA LEU A 194 27.64 0.30 -20.51
C LEU A 194 28.07 -0.36 -21.82
#